data_acb3a24e935ec8fd98b1d1db96700b48
#
_entry.id   acb3a24e935ec8fd98b1d1db96700b48
#
_cell.length_a   1.000
_cell.length_b   1.000
_cell.length_c   1.000
_cell.angle_alpha   90.00
_cell.angle_beta   90.00
_cell.angle_gamma   90.00
#
_symmetry.space_group_name_H-M   'P 1'
#
loop_
_entity.id
_entity.type
_entity.pdbx_description
1 polymer ?
#
loop_
_entity_poly.entity_id
_entity_poly.type
_entity_poly.pdbx_seq_one_letter_code
_entity_poly.pdbx_strand_id
1 'polypeptide(L)'
;MRLNKIILSFVSALVILFSTSVASFAKVVGDKIILGAAISLTGKYSSNGVHTQNGYNMAVDRINSMGGVKVGGKTYKFDIIYYDDESNPKRAAQLAERLISQDGVEFMLGPYSSGLTKAIAPVTEKYGVPMVEANGASRSLFTKGYKYLFAVLAPANLYLDVAIDLAVEKNNGKPVTVAMAFEQDAFSQDVRLGVLDAIKRTGSKKVIDDKLPKELNDMAATLVKVKQMKPDVLVVSGHTKGALTAIRQIAEMKVDVPMLAMTHCDAAKLSKQHGKNSQYALCASQWHKTLTYKDNFFKDGMTYAADFEKEFGYDPPYQSAESSAALLVFKDAFERANSFDQKKVRDALADT
;
A
#
# COMPACT_ATOMS: atom_id res chain seq x y z
N MET A 1 -69.16 -62.87 -14.07
CA MET A 1 -68.77 -61.46 -13.93
C MET A 1 -67.67 -61.34 -12.90
N ARG A 2 -66.42 -61.17 -13.30
CA ARG A 2 -65.28 -61.16 -12.41
C ARG A 2 -64.69 -59.69 -12.39
N LEU A 3 -64.65 -59.11 -11.19
CA LEU A 3 -64.10 -57.81 -10.91
C LEU A 3 -62.58 -57.96 -10.68
N ASN A 4 -61.76 -57.38 -11.56
CA ASN A 4 -60.34 -57.36 -11.36
C ASN A 4 -59.97 -56.07 -10.57
N LYS A 5 -59.38 -56.27 -9.39
CA LYS A 5 -58.75 -55.22 -8.59
C LYS A 5 -57.35 -54.93 -9.12
N ILE A 6 -57.10 -53.71 -9.58
CA ILE A 6 -55.78 -53.22 -9.91
C ILE A 6 -55.28 -52.49 -8.65
N ILE A 7 -54.23 -53.01 -8.05
CA ILE A 7 -53.51 -52.39 -6.95
C ILE A 7 -52.45 -51.48 -7.56
N LEU A 8 -52.59 -50.16 -7.37
CA LEU A 8 -51.63 -49.18 -7.79
C LEU A 8 -50.65 -48.94 -6.66
N SER A 9 -49.41 -49.43 -6.81
CA SER A 9 -48.33 -49.21 -5.86
C SER A 9 -47.69 -47.88 -6.15
N PHE A 10 -47.85 -46.89 -5.23
CA PHE A 10 -47.10 -45.64 -5.22
C PHE A 10 -45.70 -45.91 -4.68
N VAL A 11 -44.70 -45.88 -5.53
CA VAL A 11 -43.30 -45.80 -5.13
C VAL A 11 -42.95 -44.33 -4.96
N SER A 12 -42.92 -43.85 -3.72
CA SER A 12 -42.40 -42.54 -3.38
C SER A 12 -40.88 -42.55 -3.45
N ALA A 13 -40.32 -42.06 -4.54
CA ALA A 13 -38.89 -41.80 -4.64
C ALA A 13 -38.54 -40.56 -3.79
N LEU A 14 -37.98 -40.78 -2.61
CA LEU A 14 -37.41 -39.73 -1.77
C LEU A 14 -36.10 -39.27 -2.40
N VAL A 15 -36.13 -38.18 -3.18
CA VAL A 15 -34.94 -37.53 -3.68
C VAL A 15 -34.31 -36.74 -2.53
N ILE A 16 -33.31 -37.31 -1.87
CA ILE A 16 -32.45 -36.62 -0.91
C ILE A 16 -31.54 -35.75 -1.73
N LEU A 17 -31.87 -34.44 -1.83
CA LEU A 17 -30.95 -33.39 -2.29
C LEU A 17 -29.85 -33.27 -1.24
N PHE A 18 -28.74 -33.95 -1.44
CA PHE A 18 -27.50 -33.63 -0.79
C PHE A 18 -27.07 -32.23 -1.31
N SER A 19 -27.42 -31.21 -0.58
CA SER A 19 -26.78 -29.89 -0.72
C SER A 19 -25.32 -30.07 -0.29
N THR A 20 -24.46 -30.47 -1.23
CA THR A 20 -23.03 -30.31 -1.03
C THR A 20 -22.78 -28.82 -0.99
N SER A 21 -22.70 -28.24 0.22
CA SER A 21 -22.05 -26.99 0.42
C SER A 21 -20.63 -27.16 -0.13
N VAL A 22 -20.40 -26.66 -1.33
CA VAL A 22 -19.05 -26.48 -1.86
C VAL A 22 -18.41 -25.50 -0.90
N ALA A 23 -17.65 -26.03 0.07
CA ALA A 23 -16.77 -25.18 0.85
C ALA A 23 -15.85 -24.50 -0.16
N SER A 24 -16.01 -23.17 -0.31
CA SER A 24 -15.10 -22.36 -1.08
C SER A 24 -13.76 -22.44 -0.34
N PHE A 25 -12.83 -23.17 -0.90
CA PHE A 25 -11.45 -23.21 -0.40
C PHE A 25 -10.68 -22.19 -1.19
N ALA A 26 -9.76 -21.46 -0.51
CA ALA A 26 -8.78 -20.61 -1.17
C ALA A 26 -8.27 -21.29 -2.43
N LYS A 27 -8.04 -20.53 -3.49
CA LYS A 27 -7.51 -21.12 -4.73
C LYS A 27 -6.14 -21.73 -4.46
N VAL A 28 -6.18 -22.94 -3.92
CA VAL A 28 -5.01 -23.80 -3.79
C VAL A 28 -4.94 -24.66 -5.05
N VAL A 29 -3.88 -24.48 -5.83
CA VAL A 29 -3.61 -25.25 -7.04
C VAL A 29 -2.40 -26.13 -6.77
N GLY A 30 -2.63 -27.41 -6.54
CA GLY A 30 -1.58 -28.33 -6.11
C GLY A 30 -1.06 -27.98 -4.70
N ASP A 31 0.19 -27.54 -4.62
CA ASP A 31 0.84 -27.06 -3.38
C ASP A 31 0.96 -25.54 -3.31
N LYS A 32 0.23 -24.78 -4.15
CA LYS A 32 0.32 -23.32 -4.23
C LYS A 32 -0.93 -22.64 -3.70
N ILE A 33 -0.73 -21.63 -2.83
CA ILE A 33 -1.74 -20.64 -2.43
C ILE A 33 -1.64 -19.50 -3.43
N ILE A 34 -2.70 -19.25 -4.19
CA ILE A 34 -2.72 -18.21 -5.23
C ILE A 34 -3.32 -16.93 -4.65
N LEU A 35 -2.51 -15.88 -4.56
CA LEU A 35 -2.93 -14.53 -4.21
C LEU A 35 -3.22 -13.72 -5.46
N GLY A 36 -4.01 -12.65 -5.35
CA GLY A 36 -4.28 -11.73 -6.45
C GLY A 36 -3.77 -10.33 -6.18
N ALA A 37 -3.28 -9.64 -7.22
CA ALA A 37 -2.88 -8.25 -7.13
C ALA A 37 -3.19 -7.49 -8.43
N ALA A 38 -4.00 -6.45 -8.33
CA ALA A 38 -4.16 -5.46 -9.39
C ALA A 38 -3.26 -4.28 -9.05
N ILE A 39 -2.17 -4.08 -9.79
CA ILE A 39 -1.12 -3.09 -9.49
C ILE A 39 -0.75 -2.26 -10.71
N SER A 40 -0.20 -1.06 -10.48
CA SER A 40 0.17 -0.14 -11.56
C SER A 40 1.53 -0.50 -12.16
N LEU A 41 1.56 -1.32 -13.21
CA LEU A 41 2.78 -1.59 -13.97
C LEU A 41 3.02 -0.55 -15.06
N THR A 42 1.95 0.14 -15.49
CA THR A 42 1.99 1.27 -16.41
C THR A 42 1.27 2.50 -15.83
N GLY A 43 1.33 3.63 -16.55
CA GLY A 43 0.73 4.88 -16.13
C GLY A 43 1.54 5.66 -15.09
N LYS A 44 0.90 6.61 -14.42
CA LYS A 44 1.57 7.60 -13.55
C LYS A 44 2.20 7.01 -12.30
N TYR A 45 1.72 5.88 -11.83
CA TYR A 45 2.22 5.19 -10.64
C TYR A 45 3.14 4.01 -10.95
N SER A 46 3.51 3.79 -12.22
CA SER A 46 4.28 2.63 -12.65
C SER A 46 5.59 2.44 -11.86
N SER A 47 6.31 3.52 -11.58
CA SER A 47 7.54 3.43 -10.77
C SER A 47 7.30 2.78 -9.41
N ASN A 48 6.27 3.25 -8.71
CA ASN A 48 5.93 2.73 -7.37
C ASN A 48 5.24 1.36 -7.45
N GLY A 49 4.44 1.11 -8.49
CA GLY A 49 3.84 -0.20 -8.72
C GLY A 49 4.87 -1.29 -8.98
N VAL A 50 5.94 -0.98 -9.71
CA VAL A 50 7.08 -1.90 -9.90
C VAL A 50 7.81 -2.15 -8.56
N HIS A 51 7.99 -1.12 -7.72
CA HIS A 51 8.56 -1.31 -6.38
C HIS A 51 7.69 -2.23 -5.52
N THR A 52 6.36 -2.06 -5.59
CA THR A 52 5.38 -2.93 -4.93
C THR A 52 5.51 -4.37 -5.41
N GLN A 53 5.52 -4.59 -6.73
CA GLN A 53 5.68 -5.93 -7.33
C GLN A 53 6.99 -6.61 -6.90
N ASN A 54 8.10 -5.89 -6.97
CA ASN A 54 9.41 -6.42 -6.59
C ASN A 54 9.45 -6.83 -5.13
N GLY A 55 8.82 -6.04 -4.23
CA GLY A 55 8.69 -6.40 -2.83
C GLY A 55 7.87 -7.67 -2.60
N TYR A 56 6.74 -7.80 -3.31
CA TYR A 56 5.92 -9.03 -3.27
C TYR A 56 6.71 -10.24 -3.78
N ASN A 57 7.36 -10.13 -4.95
CA ASN A 57 8.10 -11.22 -5.55
C ASN A 57 9.24 -11.68 -4.64
N MET A 58 10.04 -10.75 -4.09
CA MET A 58 11.13 -11.07 -3.16
C MET A 58 10.62 -11.83 -1.93
N ALA A 59 9.47 -11.45 -1.37
CA ALA A 59 8.91 -12.16 -0.23
C ALA A 59 8.37 -13.54 -0.60
N VAL A 60 7.72 -13.68 -1.77
CA VAL A 60 7.29 -14.99 -2.29
C VAL A 60 8.47 -15.94 -2.40
N ASP A 61 9.56 -15.50 -3.05
CA ASP A 61 10.74 -16.32 -3.25
C ASP A 61 11.41 -16.69 -1.93
N ARG A 62 11.51 -15.73 -1.01
CA ARG A 62 12.09 -15.96 0.31
C ARG A 62 11.26 -16.95 1.13
N ILE A 63 9.96 -16.74 1.24
CA ILE A 63 9.04 -17.64 1.99
C ILE A 63 9.08 -19.04 1.39
N ASN A 64 8.97 -19.15 0.07
CA ASN A 64 8.96 -20.42 -0.63
C ASN A 64 10.26 -21.20 -0.47
N SER A 65 11.43 -20.52 -0.52
CA SER A 65 12.75 -21.14 -0.33
C SER A 65 13.01 -21.57 1.11
N MET A 66 12.38 -20.93 2.08
CA MET A 66 12.51 -21.24 3.51
C MET A 66 11.46 -22.25 4.03
N GLY A 67 10.79 -22.95 3.15
CA GLY A 67 9.85 -24.03 3.50
C GLY A 67 8.38 -23.66 3.41
N GLY A 68 8.05 -22.48 2.83
CA GLY A 68 6.67 -22.10 2.50
C GLY A 68 5.78 -21.76 3.69
N VAL A 69 4.49 -22.08 3.55
CA VAL A 69 3.40 -21.80 4.49
C VAL A 69 2.82 -23.10 5.00
N LYS A 70 2.71 -23.29 6.30
CA LYS A 70 2.22 -24.53 6.92
C LYS A 70 0.74 -24.42 7.30
N VAL A 71 -0.11 -25.22 6.67
CA VAL A 71 -1.55 -25.29 6.96
C VAL A 71 -2.02 -26.73 6.98
N GLY A 72 -2.74 -27.14 8.02
CA GLY A 72 -3.29 -28.49 8.13
C GLY A 72 -2.24 -29.61 8.09
N GLY A 73 -1.03 -29.36 8.61
CA GLY A 73 0.08 -30.32 8.59
C GLY A 73 0.76 -30.49 7.23
N LYS A 74 0.39 -29.68 6.23
CA LYS A 74 1.00 -29.64 4.90
C LYS A 74 1.71 -28.32 4.67
N THR A 75 2.65 -28.31 3.74
CA THR A 75 3.40 -27.12 3.33
C THR A 75 2.94 -26.68 1.94
N TYR A 76 2.73 -25.37 1.80
CA TYR A 76 2.29 -24.72 0.58
C TYR A 76 3.27 -23.61 0.19
N LYS A 77 3.28 -23.23 -1.08
CA LYS A 77 4.04 -22.12 -1.63
C LYS A 77 3.10 -20.98 -2.01
N PHE A 78 3.54 -19.74 -1.87
CA PHE A 78 2.82 -18.62 -2.46
C PHE A 78 3.08 -18.51 -3.96
N ASP A 79 2.05 -18.06 -4.68
CA ASP A 79 2.13 -17.59 -6.06
C ASP A 79 1.15 -16.41 -6.22
N ILE A 80 1.38 -15.51 -7.20
CA ILE A 80 0.58 -14.28 -7.35
C ILE A 80 0.12 -14.13 -8.80
N ILE A 81 -1.18 -13.89 -9.00
CA ILE A 81 -1.73 -13.44 -10.27
C ILE A 81 -1.72 -11.91 -10.29
N TYR A 82 -0.97 -11.32 -11.20
CA TYR A 82 -0.87 -9.88 -11.39
C TYR A 82 -1.70 -9.41 -12.57
N TYR A 83 -2.39 -8.26 -12.40
CA TYR A 83 -2.97 -7.49 -13.50
C TYR A 83 -2.52 -6.03 -13.42
N ASP A 84 -2.24 -5.44 -14.58
CA ASP A 84 -1.91 -4.01 -14.68
C ASP A 84 -3.18 -3.15 -14.65
N ASP A 85 -3.31 -2.34 -13.61
CA ASP A 85 -4.42 -1.40 -13.42
C ASP A 85 -4.23 -0.09 -14.19
N GLU A 86 -3.10 0.09 -14.85
CA GLU A 86 -2.75 1.28 -15.65
C GLU A 86 -2.86 2.59 -14.85
N SER A 87 -2.68 2.52 -13.54
CA SER A 87 -2.87 3.64 -12.60
C SER A 87 -4.29 4.24 -12.63
N ASN A 88 -5.29 3.42 -13.02
CA ASN A 88 -6.68 3.82 -13.18
C ASN A 88 -7.57 3.16 -12.10
N PRO A 89 -8.19 3.93 -11.20
CA PRO A 89 -9.01 3.37 -10.11
C PRO A 89 -10.20 2.53 -10.59
N LYS A 90 -10.84 2.90 -11.70
CA LYS A 90 -11.97 2.12 -12.25
C LYS A 90 -11.48 0.76 -12.76
N ARG A 91 -10.34 0.75 -13.48
CA ARG A 91 -9.72 -0.47 -13.97
C ARG A 91 -9.25 -1.36 -12.81
N ALA A 92 -8.63 -0.78 -11.78
CA ALA A 92 -8.21 -1.51 -10.58
C ALA A 92 -9.39 -2.25 -9.91
N ALA A 93 -10.54 -1.60 -9.73
CA ALA A 93 -11.74 -2.23 -9.21
C ALA A 93 -12.27 -3.36 -10.12
N GLN A 94 -12.27 -3.16 -11.45
CA GLN A 94 -12.69 -4.18 -12.42
C GLN A 94 -11.76 -5.41 -12.41
N LEU A 95 -10.44 -5.18 -12.27
CA LEU A 95 -9.47 -6.26 -12.19
C LEU A 95 -9.54 -7.02 -10.86
N ALA A 96 -9.83 -6.34 -9.76
CA ALA A 96 -10.10 -6.99 -8.47
C ALA A 96 -11.37 -7.88 -8.57
N GLU A 97 -12.44 -7.38 -9.18
CA GLU A 97 -13.65 -8.17 -9.45
C GLU A 97 -13.33 -9.40 -10.30
N ARG A 98 -12.50 -9.25 -11.35
CA ARG A 98 -12.07 -10.35 -12.21
C ARG A 98 -11.24 -11.39 -11.44
N LEU A 99 -10.22 -10.96 -10.68
CA LEU A 99 -9.39 -11.84 -9.87
C LEU A 99 -10.23 -12.72 -8.94
N ILE A 100 -11.25 -12.14 -8.32
CA ILE A 100 -12.13 -12.84 -7.40
C ILE A 100 -13.13 -13.75 -8.14
N SER A 101 -13.89 -13.17 -9.10
CA SER A 101 -15.06 -13.85 -9.70
C SER A 101 -14.72 -14.79 -10.84
N GLN A 102 -13.61 -14.55 -11.56
CA GLN A 102 -13.22 -15.36 -12.73
C GLN A 102 -11.99 -16.23 -12.44
N ASP A 103 -10.96 -15.63 -11.80
CA ASP A 103 -9.73 -16.36 -11.49
C ASP A 103 -9.82 -17.12 -10.16
N GLY A 104 -10.87 -16.88 -9.36
CA GLY A 104 -11.16 -17.59 -8.11
C GLY A 104 -10.17 -17.28 -6.99
N VAL A 105 -9.60 -16.07 -6.99
CA VAL A 105 -8.71 -15.59 -5.94
C VAL A 105 -9.52 -15.29 -4.68
N GLU A 106 -9.08 -15.77 -3.54
CA GLU A 106 -9.74 -15.62 -2.24
C GLU A 106 -8.95 -14.77 -1.24
N PHE A 107 -7.74 -14.33 -1.60
CA PHE A 107 -6.88 -13.44 -0.82
C PHE A 107 -6.18 -12.44 -1.74
N MET A 108 -6.19 -11.17 -1.37
CA MET A 108 -5.67 -10.10 -2.22
C MET A 108 -4.51 -9.36 -1.54
N LEU A 109 -3.54 -8.97 -2.35
CA LEU A 109 -2.53 -7.98 -2.00
C LEU A 109 -2.95 -6.62 -2.52
N GLY A 110 -2.69 -5.57 -1.76
CA GLY A 110 -3.07 -4.21 -2.12
C GLY A 110 -2.25 -3.63 -3.28
N PRO A 111 -2.80 -2.63 -3.98
CA PRO A 111 -2.08 -1.88 -5.01
C PRO A 111 -1.20 -0.79 -4.40
N TYR A 112 -0.34 -0.16 -5.21
CA TYR A 112 0.19 1.14 -4.85
C TYR A 112 -0.89 2.22 -4.99
N SER A 113 -0.96 3.04 -3.99
CA SER A 113 -1.68 4.26 -3.69
C SER A 113 -3.04 4.10 -3.00
N SER A 114 -3.30 5.06 -2.09
CA SER A 114 -4.59 5.15 -1.37
C SER A 114 -5.78 5.30 -2.33
N GLY A 115 -5.58 5.93 -3.49
CA GLY A 115 -6.65 6.12 -4.49
C GLY A 115 -7.08 4.81 -5.14
N LEU A 116 -6.13 3.93 -5.44
CA LEU A 116 -6.40 2.61 -6.02
C LEU A 116 -6.95 1.65 -4.97
N THR A 117 -6.36 1.63 -3.77
CA THR A 117 -6.89 0.87 -2.62
C THR A 117 -8.35 1.23 -2.32
N LYS A 118 -8.69 2.54 -2.36
CA LYS A 118 -10.06 3.02 -2.18
C LYS A 118 -11.04 2.48 -3.22
N ALA A 119 -10.57 2.20 -4.43
CA ALA A 119 -11.40 1.63 -5.49
C ALA A 119 -11.55 0.09 -5.34
N ILE A 120 -10.52 -0.61 -4.86
CA ILE A 120 -10.52 -2.07 -4.69
C ILE A 120 -11.23 -2.50 -3.40
N ALA A 121 -11.03 -1.78 -2.29
CA ALA A 121 -11.54 -2.18 -0.97
C ALA A 121 -13.06 -2.47 -0.92
N PRO A 122 -13.96 -1.73 -1.59
CA PRO A 122 -15.38 -2.10 -1.65
C PRO A 122 -15.62 -3.44 -2.36
N VAL A 123 -14.78 -3.82 -3.32
CA VAL A 123 -14.88 -5.08 -4.04
C VAL A 123 -14.50 -6.23 -3.13
N THR A 124 -13.34 -6.16 -2.50
CA THR A 124 -12.88 -7.20 -1.56
C THR A 124 -13.83 -7.34 -0.37
N GLU A 125 -14.35 -6.24 0.17
CA GLU A 125 -15.37 -6.25 1.23
C GLU A 125 -16.66 -6.95 0.80
N LYS A 126 -17.18 -6.63 -0.41
CA LYS A 126 -18.38 -7.25 -1.00
C LYS A 126 -18.28 -8.77 -1.07
N TYR A 127 -17.11 -9.28 -1.42
CA TYR A 127 -16.87 -10.71 -1.58
C TYR A 127 -16.35 -11.40 -0.31
N GLY A 128 -16.06 -10.65 0.76
CA GLY A 128 -15.46 -11.20 1.97
C GLY A 128 -14.02 -11.69 1.77
N VAL A 129 -13.29 -11.08 0.85
CA VAL A 129 -11.92 -11.43 0.49
C VAL A 129 -10.94 -10.58 1.29
N PRO A 130 -10.14 -11.18 2.21
CA PRO A 130 -9.12 -10.42 2.93
C PRO A 130 -8.09 -9.81 1.98
N MET A 131 -7.83 -8.52 2.15
CA MET A 131 -6.79 -7.78 1.44
C MET A 131 -5.81 -7.17 2.43
N VAL A 132 -4.53 -7.47 2.27
CA VAL A 132 -3.45 -6.82 3.01
C VAL A 132 -2.82 -5.75 2.13
N GLU A 133 -2.95 -4.52 2.57
CA GLU A 133 -2.49 -3.30 1.91
C GLU A 133 -1.10 -2.90 2.44
N ALA A 134 -0.17 -2.61 1.52
CA ALA A 134 1.18 -2.22 1.85
C ALA A 134 1.55 -0.80 1.43
N ASN A 135 0.70 -0.12 0.63
CA ASN A 135 1.06 1.16 0.01
C ASN A 135 -0.09 2.18 -0.04
N GLY A 136 -1.21 1.89 0.61
CA GLY A 136 -2.38 2.75 0.71
C GLY A 136 -2.55 3.36 2.10
N ALA A 137 -1.83 4.44 2.41
CA ALA A 137 -1.67 4.98 3.75
C ALA A 137 -2.80 5.90 4.25
N SER A 138 -3.76 6.33 3.42
CA SER A 138 -4.78 7.29 3.86
C SER A 138 -5.72 6.70 4.92
N ARG A 139 -5.86 7.40 6.06
CA ARG A 139 -6.81 7.04 7.14
C ARG A 139 -8.23 6.86 6.64
N SER A 140 -8.61 7.58 5.58
CA SER A 140 -9.96 7.48 5.00
C SER A 140 -10.31 6.08 4.48
N LEU A 141 -9.32 5.20 4.26
CA LEU A 141 -9.51 3.80 3.92
C LEU A 141 -10.06 3.01 5.11
N PHE A 142 -9.56 3.29 6.31
CA PHE A 142 -9.80 2.53 7.53
C PHE A 142 -10.94 3.10 8.39
N THR A 143 -11.58 4.18 7.95
CA THR A 143 -12.75 4.79 8.64
C THR A 143 -14.09 4.41 8.02
N LYS A 144 -14.09 3.49 7.03
CA LYS A 144 -15.31 3.04 6.34
C LYS A 144 -15.98 1.82 6.99
N GLY A 145 -15.34 1.24 8.00
CA GLY A 145 -15.84 0.04 8.67
C GLY A 145 -15.63 -1.25 7.88
N TYR A 146 -14.71 -1.26 6.91
CA TYR A 146 -14.30 -2.48 6.22
C TYR A 146 -13.72 -3.50 7.18
N LYS A 147 -14.13 -4.75 7.02
CA LYS A 147 -13.70 -5.87 7.86
C LYS A 147 -12.61 -6.72 7.20
N TYR A 148 -12.42 -6.55 5.90
CA TYR A 148 -11.53 -7.35 5.08
C TYR A 148 -10.35 -6.55 4.51
N LEU A 149 -10.15 -5.31 4.97
CA LEU A 149 -9.01 -4.46 4.62
C LEU A 149 -8.07 -4.33 5.82
N PHE A 150 -6.82 -4.74 5.64
CA PHE A 150 -5.72 -4.64 6.61
C PHE A 150 -4.54 -3.91 6.00
N ALA A 151 -3.68 -3.31 6.82
CA ALA A 151 -2.51 -2.58 6.35
C ALA A 151 -1.29 -2.80 7.23
N VAL A 152 -0.12 -2.80 6.61
CA VAL A 152 1.19 -2.98 7.25
C VAL A 152 2.02 -1.69 7.28
N LEU A 153 1.36 -0.52 7.22
CA LEU A 153 2.01 0.78 7.13
C LEU A 153 1.39 1.80 8.08
N ALA A 154 2.15 2.83 8.45
CA ALA A 154 1.65 3.92 9.27
C ALA A 154 0.68 4.82 8.48
N PRO A 155 -0.32 5.45 9.15
CA PRO A 155 -1.24 6.37 8.51
C PRO A 155 -0.55 7.59 7.90
N ALA A 156 -1.03 8.05 6.73
CA ALA A 156 -0.43 9.12 5.96
C ALA A 156 -0.31 10.47 6.71
N ASN A 157 -1.18 10.74 7.67
CA ASN A 157 -1.09 11.95 8.48
C ASN A 157 0.18 12.03 9.36
N LEU A 158 0.87 10.90 9.56
CA LEU A 158 2.12 10.83 10.32
C LEU A 158 3.39 10.96 9.44
N TYR A 159 3.24 11.22 8.15
CA TYR A 159 4.39 11.23 7.25
C TYR A 159 5.26 12.50 7.37
N LEU A 160 4.65 13.67 7.50
CA LEU A 160 5.36 14.94 7.52
C LEU A 160 5.04 15.84 8.72
N ASP A 161 4.23 15.37 9.67
CA ASP A 161 3.91 16.11 10.89
C ASP A 161 5.15 16.35 11.74
N VAL A 162 6.02 15.35 11.89
CA VAL A 162 7.29 15.44 12.64
C VAL A 162 8.30 16.42 12.01
N ALA A 163 8.17 16.76 10.72
CA ALA A 163 9.03 17.76 10.11
C ALA A 163 8.78 19.16 10.69
N ILE A 164 7.54 19.44 11.12
CA ILE A 164 7.21 20.70 11.79
C ILE A 164 7.79 20.74 13.20
N ASP A 165 7.74 19.61 13.94
CA ASP A 165 8.36 19.51 15.25
C ASP A 165 9.88 19.72 15.18
N LEU A 166 10.54 19.09 14.20
CA LEU A 166 11.96 19.28 13.95
C LEU A 166 12.30 20.74 13.62
N ALA A 167 11.46 21.41 12.79
CA ALA A 167 11.66 22.81 12.46
C ALA A 167 11.58 23.72 13.70
N VAL A 168 10.61 23.49 14.58
CA VAL A 168 10.45 24.19 15.85
C VAL A 168 11.65 23.92 16.76
N GLU A 169 12.11 22.67 16.88
CA GLU A 169 13.32 22.31 17.63
C GLU A 169 14.55 23.09 17.12
N LYS A 170 14.77 23.09 15.79
CA LYS A 170 15.87 23.84 15.17
C LYS A 170 15.74 25.36 15.33
N ASN A 171 14.52 25.86 15.52
CA ASN A 171 14.24 27.26 15.83
C ASN A 171 14.25 27.57 17.35
N ASN A 172 14.97 26.79 18.14
CA ASN A 172 15.09 26.94 19.61
C ASN A 172 13.72 26.90 20.33
N GLY A 173 12.82 26.02 19.88
CA GLY A 173 11.48 25.85 20.45
C GLY A 173 10.47 26.94 20.06
N LYS A 174 10.84 27.88 19.18
CA LYS A 174 9.92 28.93 18.72
C LYS A 174 9.10 28.47 17.52
N PRO A 175 7.83 28.89 17.43
CA PRO A 175 7.00 28.63 16.27
C PRO A 175 7.63 29.09 14.95
N VAL A 176 7.32 28.37 13.87
CA VAL A 176 7.85 28.61 12.51
C VAL A 176 6.74 28.98 11.53
N THR A 177 7.12 29.57 10.40
CA THR A 177 6.22 29.80 9.26
C THR A 177 6.30 28.66 8.27
N VAL A 178 5.13 28.15 7.83
CA VAL A 178 5.03 26.94 7.00
C VAL A 178 4.30 27.25 5.69
N ALA A 179 4.96 26.99 4.58
CA ALA A 179 4.34 26.89 3.26
C ALA A 179 4.01 25.43 2.96
N MET A 180 2.83 25.19 2.42
CA MET A 180 2.30 23.86 2.14
C MET A 180 1.83 23.76 0.70
N ALA A 181 2.22 22.69 0.00
CA ALA A 181 1.79 22.38 -1.37
C ALA A 181 1.47 20.88 -1.50
N PHE A 182 0.20 20.55 -1.75
CA PHE A 182 -0.30 19.16 -1.69
C PHE A 182 -1.10 18.79 -2.94
N GLU A 183 -0.80 17.63 -3.53
CA GLU A 183 -1.63 17.06 -4.58
C GLU A 183 -3.05 16.77 -4.08
N GLN A 184 -4.04 16.89 -4.98
CA GLN A 184 -5.46 16.68 -4.65
C GLN A 184 -5.84 15.19 -4.77
N ASP A 185 -5.13 14.33 -4.09
CA ASP A 185 -5.43 12.90 -3.96
C ASP A 185 -5.64 12.51 -2.48
N ALA A 186 -6.14 11.29 -2.24
CA ALA A 186 -6.50 10.85 -0.89
C ALA A 186 -5.30 10.78 0.06
N PHE A 187 -4.12 10.37 -0.44
CA PHE A 187 -2.89 10.27 0.34
C PHE A 187 -2.38 11.66 0.75
N SER A 188 -2.15 12.55 -0.25
CA SER A 188 -1.58 13.87 0.00
C SER A 188 -2.48 14.75 0.85
N GLN A 189 -3.82 14.60 0.73
CA GLN A 189 -4.76 15.33 1.59
C GLN A 189 -4.74 14.83 3.03
N ASP A 190 -4.48 13.54 3.27
CA ASP A 190 -4.33 13.04 4.64
C ASP A 190 -2.98 13.46 5.27
N VAL A 191 -1.88 13.45 4.50
CA VAL A 191 -0.60 14.08 4.91
C VAL A 191 -0.80 15.54 5.29
N ARG A 192 -1.54 16.31 4.47
CA ARG A 192 -1.86 17.72 4.75
C ARG A 192 -2.57 17.91 6.10
N LEU A 193 -3.50 17.02 6.43
CA LEU A 193 -4.20 17.09 7.72
C LEU A 193 -3.23 16.92 8.89
N GLY A 194 -2.29 15.98 8.81
CA GLY A 194 -1.26 15.79 9.83
C GLY A 194 -0.36 17.02 10.00
N VAL A 195 0.07 17.62 8.89
CA VAL A 195 0.86 18.86 8.94
C VAL A 195 0.07 20.03 9.54
N LEU A 196 -1.24 20.15 9.26
CA LEU A 196 -2.10 21.16 9.88
C LEU A 196 -2.26 20.93 11.39
N ASP A 197 -2.39 19.67 11.81
CA ASP A 197 -2.44 19.32 13.23
C ASP A 197 -1.13 19.67 13.94
N ALA A 198 0.02 19.41 13.31
CA ALA A 198 1.34 19.80 13.84
C ALA A 198 1.52 21.32 13.91
N ILE A 199 1.11 22.06 12.89
CA ILE A 199 1.12 23.53 12.89
C ILE A 199 0.30 24.06 14.07
N LYS A 200 -0.91 23.52 14.29
CA LYS A 200 -1.75 23.91 15.41
C LYS A 200 -1.13 23.56 16.76
N ARG A 201 -0.59 22.35 16.90
CA ARG A 201 0.02 21.84 18.14
C ARG A 201 1.25 22.64 18.55
N THR A 202 2.07 23.05 17.59
CA THR A 202 3.30 23.81 17.83
C THR A 202 3.11 25.33 17.91
N GLY A 203 1.91 25.83 17.65
CA GLY A 203 1.64 27.27 17.54
C GLY A 203 2.27 27.93 16.31
N SER A 204 2.76 27.15 15.35
CA SER A 204 3.35 27.62 14.09
C SER A 204 2.30 28.28 13.18
N LYS A 205 2.75 28.98 12.14
CA LYS A 205 1.87 29.75 11.26
C LYS A 205 1.90 29.22 9.83
N LYS A 206 0.76 28.78 9.33
CA LYS A 206 0.56 28.50 7.92
C LYS A 206 0.52 29.80 7.11
N VAL A 207 1.45 29.98 6.16
CA VAL A 207 1.52 31.17 5.30
C VAL A 207 1.12 30.89 3.85
N ILE A 208 1.27 29.64 3.38
CA ILE A 208 0.81 29.16 2.09
C ILE A 208 0.11 27.81 2.29
N ASP A 209 -0.98 27.56 1.55
CA ASP A 209 -1.72 26.28 1.56
C ASP A 209 -2.25 26.04 0.15
N ASP A 210 -1.37 25.63 -0.74
CA ASP A 210 -1.69 25.44 -2.15
C ASP A 210 -2.11 24.00 -2.45
N LYS A 211 -3.22 23.88 -3.17
CA LYS A 211 -3.71 22.61 -3.71
C LYS A 211 -3.16 22.44 -5.13
N LEU A 212 -2.37 21.40 -5.31
CA LEU A 212 -1.78 21.05 -6.59
C LEU A 212 -2.65 20.05 -7.35
N PRO A 213 -2.60 20.01 -8.68
CA PRO A 213 -3.26 18.96 -9.46
C PRO A 213 -2.83 17.55 -8.99
N LYS A 214 -3.65 16.52 -9.24
CA LYS A 214 -3.33 15.11 -8.90
C LYS A 214 -2.07 14.57 -9.55
N GLU A 215 -1.58 15.22 -10.56
CA GLU A 215 -0.30 14.96 -11.18
C GLU A 215 0.46 16.28 -11.17
N LEU A 216 1.35 16.43 -10.22
CA LEU A 216 2.18 17.62 -10.13
C LEU A 216 3.12 17.70 -11.34
N ASN A 217 2.76 18.51 -12.31
CA ASN A 217 3.59 18.80 -13.48
C ASN A 217 4.24 20.19 -13.39
N ASP A 218 3.67 21.10 -12.59
CA ASP A 218 4.14 22.44 -12.39
C ASP A 218 3.74 22.98 -11.01
N MET A 219 4.67 23.60 -10.31
CA MET A 219 4.44 24.34 -9.06
C MET A 219 5.04 25.76 -9.07
N ALA A 220 5.37 26.28 -10.25
CA ALA A 220 6.02 27.60 -10.37
C ALA A 220 5.25 28.71 -9.64
N ALA A 221 3.91 28.73 -9.75
CA ALA A 221 3.09 29.71 -9.06
C ALA A 221 3.23 29.63 -7.52
N THR A 222 3.29 28.44 -6.96
CA THR A 222 3.56 28.20 -5.53
C THR A 222 4.96 28.68 -5.17
N LEU A 223 5.97 28.37 -5.98
CA LEU A 223 7.36 28.76 -5.72
C LEU A 223 7.59 30.26 -5.78
N VAL A 224 6.85 30.99 -6.64
CA VAL A 224 6.84 32.49 -6.62
C VAL A 224 6.36 33.02 -5.26
N LYS A 225 5.26 32.46 -4.73
CA LYS A 225 4.76 32.84 -3.39
C LYS A 225 5.77 32.50 -2.30
N VAL A 226 6.43 31.32 -2.37
CA VAL A 226 7.47 30.91 -1.42
C VAL A 226 8.61 31.88 -1.41
N LYS A 227 9.10 32.36 -2.58
CA LYS A 227 10.15 33.37 -2.67
C LYS A 227 9.76 34.73 -2.05
N GLN A 228 8.48 35.10 -2.17
CA GLN A 228 7.96 36.35 -1.60
C GLN A 228 7.76 36.26 -0.09
N MET A 229 7.18 35.12 0.37
CA MET A 229 6.81 34.92 1.78
C MET A 229 7.98 34.48 2.66
N LYS A 230 9.03 33.89 2.06
CA LYS A 230 10.21 33.34 2.74
C LYS A 230 9.88 32.49 3.98
N PRO A 231 9.10 31.42 3.83
CA PRO A 231 8.74 30.56 4.96
C PRO A 231 9.97 29.85 5.52
N ASP A 232 9.90 29.48 6.80
CA ASP A 232 10.94 28.67 7.45
C ASP A 232 10.92 27.22 6.94
N VAL A 233 9.73 26.71 6.58
CA VAL A 233 9.53 25.35 6.08
C VAL A 233 8.67 25.35 4.82
N LEU A 234 9.12 24.62 3.79
CA LEU A 234 8.29 24.22 2.65
C LEU A 234 7.98 22.74 2.73
N VAL A 235 6.70 22.42 2.81
CA VAL A 235 6.20 21.04 2.80
C VAL A 235 5.55 20.74 1.46
N VAL A 236 6.01 19.67 0.77
CA VAL A 236 5.45 19.24 -0.52
C VAL A 236 5.04 17.78 -0.42
N SER A 237 3.77 17.48 -0.70
CA SER A 237 3.29 16.10 -0.76
C SER A 237 2.61 15.79 -2.09
N GLY A 238 3.06 14.70 -2.67
CA GLY A 238 2.61 14.08 -3.90
C GLY A 238 3.25 12.72 -4.05
N HIS A 239 3.25 12.21 -5.27
CA HIS A 239 3.88 10.95 -5.60
C HIS A 239 5.26 11.18 -6.25
N THR A 240 6.00 10.10 -6.57
CA THR A 240 7.39 10.18 -7.07
C THR A 240 7.57 11.18 -8.22
N LYS A 241 6.66 11.21 -9.20
CA LYS A 241 6.71 12.17 -10.31
C LYS A 241 6.59 13.62 -9.82
N GLY A 242 5.72 13.87 -8.83
CA GLY A 242 5.56 15.19 -8.21
C GLY A 242 6.80 15.62 -7.44
N ALA A 243 7.43 14.71 -6.69
CA ALA A 243 8.68 14.99 -5.97
C ALA A 243 9.81 15.37 -6.94
N LEU A 244 9.95 14.65 -8.05
CA LEU A 244 10.92 14.97 -9.11
C LEU A 244 10.67 16.37 -9.70
N THR A 245 9.41 16.71 -10.00
CA THR A 245 9.02 18.04 -10.52
C THR A 245 9.33 19.13 -9.52
N ALA A 246 8.99 18.93 -8.25
CA ALA A 246 9.23 19.92 -7.19
C ALA A 246 10.73 20.23 -7.03
N ILE A 247 11.57 19.21 -6.90
CA ILE A 247 13.03 19.39 -6.73
C ILE A 247 13.64 20.09 -7.95
N ARG A 248 13.24 19.68 -9.16
CA ARG A 248 13.70 20.32 -10.39
C ARG A 248 13.34 21.81 -10.40
N GLN A 249 12.08 22.17 -10.17
CA GLN A 249 11.63 23.57 -10.22
C GLN A 249 12.16 24.41 -9.07
N ILE A 250 12.31 23.86 -7.86
CA ILE A 250 12.98 24.54 -6.74
C ILE A 250 14.40 24.93 -7.15
N ALA A 251 15.15 24.04 -7.78
CA ALA A 251 16.51 24.30 -8.24
C ALA A 251 16.56 25.32 -9.42
N GLU A 252 15.73 25.13 -10.46
CA GLU A 252 15.66 26.02 -11.63
C GLU A 252 15.29 27.44 -11.25
N MET A 253 14.32 27.60 -10.36
CA MET A 253 13.86 28.90 -9.88
C MET A 253 14.72 29.47 -8.74
N LYS A 254 15.74 28.73 -8.29
CA LYS A 254 16.61 29.13 -7.17
C LYS A 254 15.81 29.57 -5.94
N VAL A 255 14.88 28.69 -5.53
CA VAL A 255 14.08 28.89 -4.33
C VAL A 255 14.89 28.40 -3.14
N ASP A 256 15.12 29.31 -2.20
CA ASP A 256 15.82 29.01 -0.95
C ASP A 256 14.81 28.97 0.20
N VAL A 257 14.80 27.86 0.93
CA VAL A 257 14.03 27.69 2.16
C VAL A 257 14.90 26.98 3.19
N PRO A 258 14.87 27.39 4.47
CA PRO A 258 15.67 26.77 5.52
C PRO A 258 15.43 25.25 5.67
N MET A 259 14.18 24.80 5.46
CA MET A 259 13.82 23.38 5.52
C MET A 259 12.84 23.02 4.40
N LEU A 260 13.21 22.00 3.62
CA LEU A 260 12.33 21.34 2.64
C LEU A 260 11.96 19.95 3.13
N ALA A 261 10.66 19.66 3.31
CA ALA A 261 10.16 18.36 3.70
C ALA A 261 9.18 17.81 2.64
N MET A 262 9.37 16.58 2.22
CA MET A 262 8.65 16.01 1.08
C MET A 262 8.26 14.54 1.31
N THR A 263 7.20 14.11 0.63
CA THR A 263 6.92 12.68 0.44
C THR A 263 7.60 12.17 -0.83
N HIS A 264 7.93 10.87 -0.89
CA HIS A 264 8.46 10.16 -2.06
C HIS A 264 9.75 10.76 -2.67
N CYS A 265 10.53 11.48 -1.88
CA CYS A 265 11.82 12.02 -2.30
C CYS A 265 13.01 11.08 -2.00
N ASP A 266 12.76 9.93 -1.39
CA ASP A 266 13.72 8.87 -1.11
C ASP A 266 13.95 7.93 -2.31
N ALA A 267 13.18 8.07 -3.38
CA ALA A 267 13.32 7.23 -4.56
C ALA A 267 14.72 7.35 -5.18
N ALA A 268 15.36 6.21 -5.46
CA ALA A 268 16.72 6.14 -6.03
C ALA A 268 16.91 6.97 -7.32
N LYS A 269 15.84 7.18 -8.09
CA LYS A 269 15.85 8.04 -9.27
C LYS A 269 16.10 9.51 -8.95
N LEU A 270 15.70 9.99 -7.78
CA LEU A 270 15.77 11.38 -7.40
C LEU A 270 17.21 11.86 -7.27
N SER A 271 18.05 11.12 -6.55
CA SER A 271 19.48 11.43 -6.42
C SER A 271 20.23 11.27 -7.74
N LYS A 272 19.89 10.28 -8.57
CA LYS A 272 20.47 10.08 -9.89
C LYS A 272 20.16 11.23 -10.86
N GLN A 273 18.94 11.78 -10.83
CA GLN A 273 18.48 12.81 -11.76
C GLN A 273 18.84 14.23 -11.31
N HIS A 274 18.85 14.48 -9.99
CA HIS A 274 19.00 15.84 -9.45
C HIS A 274 20.25 16.05 -8.62
N GLY A 275 21.01 14.99 -8.31
CA GLY A 275 22.30 15.06 -7.63
C GLY A 275 22.26 15.95 -6.39
N LYS A 276 23.14 16.96 -6.33
CA LYS A 276 23.23 17.90 -5.21
C LYS A 276 21.94 18.70 -4.93
N ASN A 277 21.06 18.88 -5.92
CA ASN A 277 19.81 19.63 -5.75
C ASN A 277 18.78 18.85 -4.91
N SER A 278 18.95 17.55 -4.72
CA SER A 278 18.11 16.73 -3.84
C SER A 278 18.69 16.55 -2.43
N GLN A 279 19.91 17.05 -2.18
CA GLN A 279 20.54 16.97 -0.87
C GLN A 279 19.80 17.83 0.14
N TYR A 280 19.76 17.34 1.39
CA TYR A 280 19.13 18.01 2.55
C TYR A 280 17.60 18.16 2.49
N ALA A 281 16.92 17.61 1.47
CA ALA A 281 15.48 17.43 1.54
C ALA A 281 15.15 16.35 2.59
N LEU A 282 14.24 16.66 3.51
CA LEU A 282 13.72 15.69 4.46
C LEU A 282 12.68 14.83 3.76
N CYS A 283 12.95 13.55 3.64
CA CYS A 283 12.05 12.59 3.02
C CYS A 283 11.29 11.79 4.06
N ALA A 284 9.97 11.85 4.03
CA ALA A 284 9.17 10.91 4.79
C ALA A 284 9.38 9.49 4.23
N SER A 285 9.82 8.58 5.08
CA SER A 285 9.98 7.17 4.75
C SER A 285 9.43 6.30 5.86
N GLN A 286 8.75 5.21 5.52
CA GLN A 286 8.19 4.28 6.50
C GLN A 286 9.17 3.17 6.89
N TRP A 287 10.13 2.93 6.02
CA TRP A 287 11.20 1.99 6.25
C TRP A 287 12.50 2.52 5.66
N HIS A 288 13.60 2.23 6.33
CA HIS A 288 14.96 2.46 5.84
C HIS A 288 15.87 1.35 6.31
N LYS A 289 16.84 0.96 5.49
CA LYS A 289 17.77 -0.16 5.76
C LYS A 289 18.58 -0.03 7.07
N THR A 290 18.68 1.17 7.62
CA THR A 290 19.36 1.42 8.91
C THR A 290 18.49 1.18 10.14
N LEU A 291 17.22 0.84 9.97
CA LEU A 291 16.36 0.44 11.09
C LEU A 291 16.90 -0.87 11.72
N THR A 292 16.81 -0.95 13.04
CA THR A 292 17.42 -2.03 13.81
C THR A 292 16.51 -3.25 14.01
N TYR A 293 15.35 -3.27 13.36
CA TYR A 293 14.43 -4.43 13.40
C TYR A 293 15.05 -5.65 12.75
N LYS A 294 14.71 -6.82 13.29
CA LYS A 294 15.20 -8.12 12.81
C LYS A 294 14.05 -9.09 12.68
N ASP A 295 14.13 -9.97 11.69
CA ASP A 295 13.20 -11.06 11.48
C ASP A 295 13.93 -12.34 11.00
N ASN A 296 13.19 -13.46 10.99
CA ASN A 296 13.75 -14.75 10.59
C ASN A 296 13.88 -14.94 9.07
N PHE A 297 13.23 -14.09 8.25
CA PHE A 297 13.21 -14.21 6.80
C PHE A 297 14.30 -13.39 6.13
N PHE A 298 14.43 -12.13 6.54
CA PHE A 298 15.36 -11.16 5.93
C PHE A 298 16.49 -10.76 6.85
N LYS A 299 16.53 -11.27 8.10
CA LYS A 299 17.49 -10.98 9.17
C LYS A 299 17.39 -9.55 9.69
N ASP A 300 17.78 -8.56 8.88
CA ASP A 300 17.76 -7.13 9.22
C ASP A 300 17.63 -6.27 7.95
N GLY A 301 17.42 -4.96 8.14
CA GLY A 301 17.22 -4.03 7.04
C GLY A 301 18.40 -3.95 6.07
N MET A 302 19.65 -4.06 6.56
CA MET A 302 20.82 -4.03 5.69
C MET A 302 20.93 -5.28 4.83
N THR A 303 20.62 -6.46 5.38
CA THR A 303 20.58 -7.73 4.65
C THR A 303 19.47 -7.71 3.60
N TYR A 304 18.26 -7.24 3.99
CA TYR A 304 17.15 -7.06 3.05
C TYR A 304 17.55 -6.18 1.87
N ALA A 305 18.17 -5.01 2.14
CA ALA A 305 18.58 -4.09 1.08
C ALA A 305 19.64 -4.70 0.15
N ALA A 306 20.62 -5.40 0.70
CA ALA A 306 21.66 -6.05 -0.11
C ALA A 306 21.11 -7.16 -1.00
N ASP A 307 20.21 -8.01 -0.48
CA ASP A 307 19.55 -9.06 -1.22
C ASP A 307 18.65 -8.49 -2.32
N PHE A 308 17.89 -7.42 -2.01
CA PHE A 308 17.02 -6.72 -2.95
C PHE A 308 17.83 -6.06 -4.09
N GLU A 309 18.91 -5.34 -3.75
CA GLU A 309 19.77 -4.70 -4.76
C GLU A 309 20.42 -5.72 -5.67
N LYS A 310 20.85 -6.86 -5.13
CA LYS A 310 21.39 -7.97 -5.92
C LYS A 310 20.40 -8.51 -6.94
N GLU A 311 19.11 -8.60 -6.57
CA GLU A 311 18.06 -9.17 -7.41
C GLU A 311 17.53 -8.17 -8.43
N PHE A 312 17.26 -6.93 -8.01
CA PHE A 312 16.57 -5.93 -8.82
C PHE A 312 17.46 -4.79 -9.32
N GLY A 313 18.72 -4.68 -8.87
CA GLY A 313 19.70 -3.72 -9.37
C GLY A 313 19.55 -2.30 -8.82
N TYR A 314 18.82 -2.09 -7.72
CA TYR A 314 18.68 -0.79 -7.07
C TYR A 314 18.37 -0.94 -5.58
N ASP A 315 18.67 0.09 -4.78
CA ASP A 315 18.40 0.13 -3.35
C ASP A 315 16.86 0.18 -3.09
N PRO A 316 16.30 -0.69 -2.23
CA PRO A 316 14.86 -0.79 -2.06
C PRO A 316 14.27 0.46 -1.41
N PRO A 317 13.24 1.08 -2.01
CA PRO A 317 12.43 2.06 -1.31
C PRO A 317 11.49 1.37 -0.30
N TYR A 318 10.93 2.14 0.64
CA TYR A 318 10.04 1.61 1.68
C TYR A 318 8.84 0.83 1.11
N GLN A 319 8.34 1.20 -0.08
CA GLN A 319 7.24 0.50 -0.74
C GLN A 319 7.55 -0.97 -1.00
N SER A 320 8.80 -1.29 -1.34
CA SER A 320 9.21 -2.68 -1.53
C SER A 320 9.26 -3.45 -0.21
N ALA A 321 9.82 -2.84 0.84
CA ALA A 321 9.94 -3.47 2.15
C ALA A 321 8.56 -3.74 2.78
N GLU A 322 7.63 -2.77 2.70
CA GLU A 322 6.26 -2.93 3.18
C GLU A 322 5.49 -3.97 2.38
N SER A 323 5.70 -4.02 1.06
CA SER A 323 5.12 -5.08 0.23
C SER A 323 5.62 -6.47 0.64
N SER A 324 6.89 -6.61 0.95
CA SER A 324 7.42 -7.87 1.51
C SER A 324 6.78 -8.20 2.87
N ALA A 325 6.59 -7.21 3.74
CA ALA A 325 5.94 -7.40 5.03
C ALA A 325 4.49 -7.89 4.89
N ALA A 326 3.74 -7.45 3.88
CA ALA A 326 2.36 -7.90 3.64
C ALA A 326 2.29 -9.41 3.40
N LEU A 327 3.26 -10.00 2.69
CA LEU A 327 3.36 -11.45 2.49
C LEU A 327 3.69 -12.19 3.79
N LEU A 328 4.58 -11.62 4.64
CA LEU A 328 4.90 -12.20 5.95
C LEU A 328 3.68 -12.20 6.86
N VAL A 329 2.87 -11.15 6.84
CA VAL A 329 1.61 -11.07 7.59
C VAL A 329 0.60 -12.10 7.10
N PHE A 330 0.44 -12.29 5.78
CA PHE A 330 -0.39 -13.35 5.27
C PHE A 330 0.11 -14.74 5.66
N LYS A 331 1.43 -14.98 5.56
CA LYS A 331 2.01 -16.26 6.00
C LYS A 331 1.67 -16.55 7.46
N ASP A 332 1.90 -15.61 8.34
CA ASP A 332 1.58 -15.72 9.77
C ASP A 332 0.09 -15.98 10.01
N ALA A 333 -0.78 -15.23 9.33
CA ALA A 333 -2.23 -15.39 9.44
C ALA A 333 -2.72 -16.76 8.97
N PHE A 334 -2.22 -17.29 7.85
CA PHE A 334 -2.54 -18.64 7.39
C PHE A 334 -2.10 -19.73 8.39
N GLU A 335 -0.90 -19.59 8.94
CA GLU A 335 -0.36 -20.56 9.90
C GLU A 335 -1.11 -20.53 11.23
N ARG A 336 -1.43 -19.35 11.77
CA ARG A 336 -2.23 -19.21 13.01
C ARG A 336 -3.68 -19.67 12.81
N ALA A 337 -4.30 -19.31 11.69
CA ALA A 337 -5.65 -19.77 11.34
C ALA A 337 -5.68 -21.29 11.10
N ASN A 338 -4.54 -21.88 10.73
CA ASN A 338 -4.38 -23.26 10.29
C ASN A 338 -5.49 -23.67 9.29
N SER A 339 -5.83 -22.77 8.36
CA SER A 339 -6.98 -22.89 7.47
C SER A 339 -6.84 -21.96 6.25
N PHE A 340 -7.56 -22.30 5.17
CA PHE A 340 -7.77 -21.43 4.02
C PHE A 340 -9.17 -20.79 4.01
N ASP A 341 -9.95 -20.97 5.07
CA ASP A 341 -11.22 -20.26 5.21
C ASP A 341 -11.00 -18.75 5.36
N GLN A 342 -11.60 -17.98 4.47
CA GLN A 342 -11.41 -16.52 4.40
C GLN A 342 -11.72 -15.82 5.73
N LYS A 343 -12.78 -16.29 6.42
CA LYS A 343 -13.18 -15.68 7.69
C LYS A 343 -12.16 -15.98 8.79
N LYS A 344 -11.65 -17.22 8.88
CA LYS A 344 -10.63 -17.58 9.87
C LYS A 344 -9.32 -16.83 9.62
N VAL A 345 -8.90 -16.70 8.36
CA VAL A 345 -7.70 -15.92 8.01
C VAL A 345 -7.91 -14.43 8.27
N ARG A 346 -9.10 -13.89 7.97
CA ARG A 346 -9.46 -12.53 8.31
C ARG A 346 -9.41 -12.28 9.83
N ASP A 347 -9.93 -13.21 10.63
CA ASP A 347 -9.91 -13.12 12.08
C ASP A 347 -8.44 -13.18 12.59
N ALA A 348 -7.62 -14.06 12.04
CA ALA A 348 -6.18 -14.11 12.36
C ALA A 348 -5.44 -12.83 11.96
N LEU A 349 -5.78 -12.20 10.84
CA LEU A 349 -5.22 -10.90 10.45
C LEU A 349 -5.62 -9.78 11.43
N ALA A 350 -6.85 -9.82 11.96
CA ALA A 350 -7.32 -8.83 12.93
C ALA A 350 -6.64 -8.96 14.31
N ASP A 351 -6.07 -10.11 14.61
CA ASP A 351 -5.36 -10.42 15.86
C ASP A 351 -3.83 -10.28 15.73
N THR A 352 -3.33 -9.70 14.65
CA THR A 352 -1.88 -9.52 14.37
C THR A 352 -1.27 -8.33 15.11
#